data_ff1c23c59259e89b02f9889490cea7c5
#
_entry.id   ff1c23c59259e89b02f9889490cea7c5
#
_cell.length_a   1.000
_cell.length_b   1.000
_cell.length_c   1.000
_cell.angle_alpha   90.00
_cell.angle_beta   90.00
_cell.angle_gamma   90.00
#
_symmetry.space_group_name_H-M   'P 1'
#
loop_
_entity.id
_entity.type
_entity.pdbx_description
1 polymer ?
#
loop_
_entity_poly.entity_id
_entity_poly.type
_entity_poly.pdbx_seq_one_letter_code
_entity_poly.pdbx_strand_id
1 'polypeptide(L)'
;MIVVLFLLLPPVPEATWEWPTEGAHRVVRDFRAPTSPWGPGHRGLDLAAEGPHLLAPTHGTVSFSGEVAGKGVLTLRTPEGLLISFEPVEALVEQGEQVAKGQIIGRVLPGHCPQACIHIGLREKGLYRSPRRELGVLQRSVLLPLEDYALG
;
A
#
# COMPACT_ATOMS: atom_id res chain seq x y z
N MET A 1 3.28 -41.14 -29.18
CA MET A 1 2.57 -40.77 -27.93
C MET A 1 3.24 -39.50 -27.41
N ILE A 2 2.56 -38.36 -27.58
CA ILE A 2 3.10 -37.06 -27.18
C ILE A 2 2.62 -36.81 -25.74
N VAL A 3 3.55 -36.78 -24.79
CA VAL A 3 3.27 -36.44 -23.40
C VAL A 3 3.28 -34.90 -23.31
N VAL A 4 2.09 -34.27 -23.20
CA VAL A 4 1.97 -32.85 -22.95
C VAL A 4 2.17 -32.62 -21.44
N LEU A 5 3.33 -32.13 -21.07
CA LEU A 5 3.64 -31.73 -19.70
C LEU A 5 2.95 -30.40 -19.42
N PHE A 6 1.82 -30.42 -18.72
CA PHE A 6 1.20 -29.21 -18.19
C PHE A 6 2.07 -28.67 -17.05
N LEU A 7 2.81 -27.61 -17.31
CA LEU A 7 3.45 -26.81 -16.28
C LEU A 7 2.33 -26.13 -15.47
N LEU A 8 2.05 -26.66 -14.28
CA LEU A 8 1.19 -26.00 -13.30
C LEU A 8 1.93 -24.75 -12.80
N LEU A 9 1.60 -23.61 -13.39
CA LEU A 9 2.02 -22.32 -12.84
C LEU A 9 1.42 -22.19 -11.44
N PRO A 10 2.21 -21.74 -10.44
CA PRO A 10 1.66 -21.46 -9.12
C PRO A 10 0.54 -20.41 -9.25
N PRO A 11 -0.54 -20.53 -8.46
CA PRO A 11 -1.62 -19.55 -8.48
C PRO A 11 -1.04 -18.16 -8.16
N VAL A 12 -1.46 -17.16 -8.92
CA VAL A 12 -1.15 -15.75 -8.63
C VAL A 12 -1.77 -15.46 -7.26
N PRO A 13 -1.01 -14.94 -6.28
CA PRO A 13 -1.56 -14.62 -4.98
C PRO A 13 -2.70 -13.61 -5.14
N GLU A 14 -3.91 -13.98 -4.68
CA GLU A 14 -5.04 -13.06 -4.64
C GLU A 14 -4.73 -11.87 -3.72
N ALA A 15 -5.21 -10.68 -4.12
CA ALA A 15 -5.16 -9.51 -3.26
C ALA A 15 -5.92 -9.79 -1.97
N THR A 16 -5.24 -9.61 -0.83
CA THR A 16 -5.86 -9.81 0.48
C THR A 16 -6.59 -8.54 0.95
N TRP A 17 -6.20 -7.37 0.41
CA TRP A 17 -6.77 -6.06 0.71
C TRP A 17 -7.63 -5.56 -0.45
N GLU A 18 -8.65 -4.79 -0.11
CA GLU A 18 -9.35 -3.95 -1.06
C GLU A 18 -8.56 -2.68 -1.34
N TRP A 19 -8.78 -2.10 -2.49
CA TRP A 19 -8.16 -0.85 -2.86
C TRP A 19 -8.74 0.29 -2.01
N PRO A 20 -7.90 1.12 -1.35
CA PRO A 20 -8.41 2.10 -0.37
C PRO A 20 -8.95 3.39 -1.00
N THR A 21 -8.85 3.55 -2.33
CA THR A 21 -9.34 4.71 -3.06
C THR A 21 -10.38 4.32 -4.10
N GLU A 22 -11.32 5.24 -4.34
CA GLU A 22 -12.31 5.09 -5.41
C GLU A 22 -11.67 5.34 -6.78
N GLY A 23 -12.25 4.74 -7.82
CA GLY A 23 -11.86 4.93 -9.21
C GLY A 23 -10.77 3.97 -9.68
N ALA A 24 -9.87 4.45 -10.52
CA ALA A 24 -8.83 3.62 -11.13
C ALA A 24 -7.78 3.16 -10.11
N HIS A 25 -7.53 1.86 -10.08
CA HIS A 25 -6.52 1.24 -9.22
C HIS A 25 -5.11 1.49 -9.77
N ARG A 26 -4.59 2.70 -9.55
CA ARG A 26 -3.33 3.16 -10.13
C ARG A 26 -2.34 3.66 -9.07
N VAL A 27 -1.13 3.09 -9.11
CA VAL A 27 0.01 3.57 -8.32
C VAL A 27 0.62 4.76 -9.06
N VAL A 28 0.66 5.91 -8.40
CA VAL A 28 1.27 7.16 -8.90
C VAL A 28 2.77 7.19 -8.62
N ARG A 29 3.15 6.74 -7.41
CA ARG A 29 4.54 6.65 -6.98
C ARG A 29 4.77 5.38 -6.19
N ASP A 30 5.86 4.70 -6.54
CA ASP A 30 6.17 3.40 -5.96
C ASP A 30 6.97 3.50 -4.66
N PHE A 31 6.92 2.41 -3.89
CA PHE A 31 7.76 2.20 -2.72
C PHE A 31 9.24 2.16 -3.13
N ARG A 32 10.06 2.86 -2.35
CA ARG A 32 11.51 2.80 -2.45
C ARG A 32 12.10 2.71 -1.04
N ALA A 33 12.63 1.53 -0.72
CA ALA A 33 13.23 1.30 0.59
C ALA A 33 14.31 2.36 0.87
N PRO A 34 14.30 2.99 2.07
CA PRO A 34 15.39 3.86 2.46
C PRO A 34 16.66 3.04 2.67
N THR A 35 17.81 3.62 2.33
CA THR A 35 19.14 2.99 2.50
C THR A 35 19.60 2.94 3.95
N SER A 36 18.95 3.72 4.82
CA SER A 36 19.16 3.73 6.27
C SER A 36 17.85 4.12 6.96
N PRO A 37 17.67 3.91 8.28
CA PRO A 37 16.43 4.23 8.99
C PRO A 37 15.94 5.67 8.77
N TRP A 38 16.85 6.61 8.58
CA TRP A 38 16.58 8.04 8.37
C TRP A 38 16.93 8.52 6.95
N GLY A 39 17.37 7.60 6.09
CA GLY A 39 17.79 7.90 4.72
C GLY A 39 16.63 8.27 3.79
N PRO A 40 16.96 8.83 2.62
CA PRO A 40 15.98 9.14 1.59
C PRO A 40 15.34 7.86 1.05
N GLY A 41 14.04 7.91 0.80
CA GLY A 41 13.26 6.81 0.28
C GLY A 41 11.81 7.22 0.09
N HIS A 42 10.95 6.26 -0.28
CA HIS A 42 9.50 6.43 -0.29
C HIS A 42 8.90 5.26 0.49
N ARG A 43 8.41 5.53 1.69
CA ARG A 43 8.04 4.51 2.70
C ARG A 43 6.62 3.95 2.50
N GLY A 44 6.07 4.09 1.31
CA GLY A 44 4.74 3.62 0.95
C GLY A 44 4.50 3.68 -0.55
N LEU A 45 3.23 3.67 -0.92
CA LEU A 45 2.76 3.92 -2.28
C LEU A 45 1.94 5.20 -2.29
N ASP A 46 2.04 5.98 -3.36
CA ASP A 46 1.04 7.01 -3.64
C ASP A 46 0.02 6.43 -4.61
N LEU A 47 -1.24 6.43 -4.21
CA LEU A 47 -2.35 5.87 -4.98
C LEU A 47 -3.22 7.00 -5.51
N ALA A 48 -3.60 6.92 -6.79
CA ALA A 48 -4.57 7.86 -7.35
C ALA A 48 -5.91 7.76 -6.61
N ALA A 49 -6.55 8.90 -6.38
CA ALA A 49 -7.87 9.00 -5.78
C ALA A 49 -8.78 9.81 -6.73
N GLU A 50 -9.77 9.13 -7.33
CA GLU A 50 -10.72 9.76 -8.25
C GLU A 50 -12.00 10.19 -7.53
N GLY A 51 -12.25 9.65 -6.33
CA GLY A 51 -13.32 10.03 -5.43
C GLY A 51 -12.81 10.58 -4.11
N PRO A 52 -13.69 11.15 -3.28
CA PRO A 52 -13.30 11.78 -2.02
C PRO A 52 -13.06 10.80 -0.88
N HIS A 53 -13.52 9.55 -1.00
CA HIS A 53 -13.53 8.64 0.14
C HIS A 53 -12.25 7.83 0.25
N LEU A 54 -11.80 7.66 1.50
CA LEU A 54 -10.80 6.69 1.90
C LEU A 54 -11.53 5.47 2.49
N LEU A 55 -11.26 4.29 1.95
CA LEU A 55 -11.84 3.02 2.37
C LEU A 55 -10.80 2.21 3.17
N ALA A 56 -11.27 1.47 4.18
CA ALA A 56 -10.43 0.54 4.90
C ALA A 56 -10.04 -0.64 3.98
N PRO A 57 -8.74 -0.85 3.70
CA PRO A 57 -8.34 -1.94 2.78
C PRO A 57 -8.56 -3.33 3.39
N THR A 58 -8.62 -3.41 4.70
CA THR A 58 -8.90 -4.62 5.47
C THR A 58 -9.55 -4.23 6.80
N HIS A 59 -10.08 -5.20 7.53
CA HIS A 59 -10.57 -4.96 8.89
C HIS A 59 -9.41 -4.65 9.84
N GLY A 60 -9.69 -3.86 10.86
CA GLY A 60 -8.67 -3.46 11.84
C GLY A 60 -9.22 -2.54 12.91
N THR A 61 -8.32 -2.03 13.73
CA THR A 61 -8.62 -1.04 14.77
C THR A 61 -7.86 0.24 14.46
N VAL A 62 -8.51 1.39 14.60
CA VAL A 62 -7.87 2.70 14.45
C VAL A 62 -6.87 2.88 15.58
N SER A 63 -5.58 2.83 15.26
CA SER A 63 -4.50 3.01 16.23
C SER A 63 -4.05 4.45 16.37
N PHE A 64 -4.32 5.29 15.38
CA PHE A 64 -4.06 6.73 15.40
C PHE A 64 -5.01 7.47 14.47
N SER A 65 -5.52 8.61 14.91
CA SER A 65 -6.33 9.53 14.11
C SER A 65 -6.01 10.95 14.58
N GLY A 66 -5.36 11.76 13.71
CA GLY A 66 -4.95 13.10 14.10
C GLY A 66 -4.02 13.75 13.09
N GLU A 67 -3.38 14.84 13.48
CA GLU A 67 -2.43 15.57 12.64
C GLU A 67 -0.98 15.24 13.01
N VAL A 68 -0.14 15.10 11.99
CA VAL A 68 1.32 14.98 12.11
C VAL A 68 1.94 15.99 11.16
N ALA A 69 2.74 16.91 11.70
CA ALA A 69 3.39 17.98 10.93
C ALA A 69 2.43 18.75 10.00
N GLY A 70 1.23 19.07 10.49
CA GLY A 70 0.21 19.81 9.73
C GLY A 70 -0.54 19.01 8.66
N LYS A 71 -0.40 17.69 8.66
CA LYS A 71 -1.12 16.78 7.76
C LYS A 71 -2.01 15.84 8.57
N GLY A 72 -3.24 15.65 8.13
CA GLY A 72 -4.12 14.63 8.68
C GLY A 72 -3.59 13.24 8.38
N VAL A 73 -3.47 12.40 9.40
CA VAL A 73 -2.98 11.02 9.34
C VAL A 73 -3.96 10.09 10.04
N LEU A 74 -4.27 8.99 9.39
CA LEU A 74 -5.04 7.89 9.96
C LEU A 74 -4.20 6.63 9.90
N THR A 75 -4.15 5.86 11.00
CA THR A 75 -3.43 4.58 11.04
C THR A 75 -4.34 3.48 11.56
N LEU A 76 -4.43 2.40 10.81
CA LEU A 76 -5.09 1.16 11.19
C LEU A 76 -4.06 0.14 11.68
N ARG A 77 -4.45 -0.63 12.69
CA ARG A 77 -3.75 -1.84 13.13
C ARG A 77 -4.59 -3.06 12.75
N THR A 78 -4.01 -3.96 11.95
CA THR A 78 -4.67 -5.22 11.63
C THR A 78 -4.56 -6.23 12.77
N PRO A 79 -5.37 -7.31 12.78
CA PRO A 79 -5.25 -8.38 13.79
C PRO A 79 -3.87 -9.03 13.81
N GLU A 80 -3.18 -9.10 12.67
CA GLU A 80 -1.81 -9.64 12.53
C GLU A 80 -0.73 -8.67 13.03
N GLY A 81 -1.12 -7.44 13.42
CA GLY A 81 -0.23 -6.42 13.95
C GLY A 81 0.44 -5.53 12.90
N LEU A 82 -0.02 -5.56 11.65
CA LEU A 82 0.42 -4.61 10.62
C LEU A 82 -0.12 -3.22 10.92
N LEU A 83 0.68 -2.19 10.68
CA LEU A 83 0.25 -0.80 10.74
C LEU A 83 0.13 -0.23 9.33
N ILE A 84 -1.06 0.24 8.99
CA ILE A 84 -1.39 0.83 7.70
C ILE A 84 -1.68 2.31 7.93
N SER A 85 -0.84 3.19 7.42
CA SER A 85 -0.99 4.65 7.60
C SER A 85 -1.40 5.30 6.29
N PHE A 86 -2.29 6.29 6.39
CA PHE A 86 -2.82 7.06 5.27
C PHE A 86 -2.60 8.54 5.51
N GLU A 87 -2.11 9.27 4.50
CA GLU A 87 -1.95 10.72 4.49
C GLU A 87 -1.99 11.29 3.06
N PRO A 88 -2.47 12.54 2.85
CA PRO A 88 -3.22 13.37 3.79
C PRO A 88 -4.69 12.95 3.83
N VAL A 89 -5.30 12.89 5.00
CA VAL A 89 -6.67 12.44 5.19
C VAL A 89 -7.40 13.24 6.27
N GLU A 90 -8.68 13.52 6.04
CA GLU A 90 -9.63 13.89 7.09
C GLU A 90 -10.25 12.61 7.63
N ALA A 91 -9.93 12.21 8.84
CA ALA A 91 -10.47 11.00 9.45
C ALA A 91 -11.97 11.18 9.79
N LEU A 92 -12.76 10.14 9.50
CA LEU A 92 -14.19 10.04 9.87
C LEU A 92 -14.42 9.00 10.98
N VAL A 93 -13.35 8.46 11.51
CA VAL A 93 -13.33 7.46 12.59
C VAL A 93 -12.36 7.89 13.68
N GLU A 94 -12.58 7.44 14.90
CA GLU A 94 -11.80 7.81 16.08
C GLU A 94 -10.82 6.71 16.48
N GLN A 95 -9.77 7.11 17.21
CA GLN A 95 -8.82 6.15 17.78
C GLN A 95 -9.52 5.14 18.69
N GLY A 96 -9.22 3.85 18.52
CA GLY A 96 -9.84 2.74 19.23
C GLY A 96 -11.05 2.14 18.52
N GLU A 97 -11.59 2.79 17.50
CA GLU A 97 -12.72 2.29 16.72
C GLU A 97 -12.29 1.07 15.85
N GLN A 98 -13.18 0.07 15.80
CA GLN A 98 -13.01 -1.07 14.90
C GLN A 98 -13.67 -0.76 13.56
N VAL A 99 -12.97 -1.06 12.48
CA VAL A 99 -13.44 -0.83 11.11
C VAL A 99 -13.48 -2.13 10.32
N ALA A 100 -14.48 -2.24 9.47
CA ALA A 100 -14.62 -3.35 8.54
C ALA A 100 -13.91 -3.03 7.21
N LYS A 101 -13.45 -4.07 6.53
CA LYS A 101 -12.95 -3.99 5.17
C LYS A 101 -13.98 -3.31 4.25
N GLY A 102 -13.56 -2.34 3.44
CA GLY A 102 -14.44 -1.55 2.56
C GLY A 102 -15.23 -0.43 3.25
N GLN A 103 -15.14 -0.29 4.57
CA GLN A 103 -15.80 0.81 5.30
C GLN A 103 -15.15 2.15 4.93
N ILE A 104 -15.96 3.20 4.75
CA ILE A 104 -15.46 4.58 4.63
C ILE A 104 -14.89 5.00 5.98
N ILE A 105 -13.60 5.35 6.00
CA ILE A 105 -12.86 5.72 7.22
C ILE A 105 -12.33 7.15 7.19
N GLY A 106 -12.42 7.83 6.04
CA GLY A 106 -11.93 9.20 5.90
C GLY A 106 -12.25 9.79 4.54
N ARG A 107 -11.75 11.01 4.36
CA ARG A 107 -11.74 11.71 3.07
C ARG A 107 -10.30 12.02 2.67
N VAL A 108 -9.98 11.77 1.41
CA VAL A 108 -8.68 12.13 0.84
C VAL A 108 -8.58 13.64 0.73
N LEU A 109 -7.52 14.23 1.28
CA LEU A 109 -7.25 15.65 1.18
C LEU A 109 -6.29 15.96 0.04
N PRO A 110 -6.39 17.15 -0.58
CA PRO A 110 -5.44 17.57 -1.63
C PRO A 110 -4.07 17.90 -1.04
N GLY A 111 -3.05 18.04 -1.93
CA GLY A 111 -1.77 18.63 -1.59
C GLY A 111 -0.59 17.65 -1.48
N HIS A 112 -0.81 16.35 -1.60
CA HIS A 112 0.28 15.36 -1.62
C HIS A 112 0.87 15.17 -3.02
N CYS A 113 0.02 15.12 -4.04
CA CYS A 113 0.40 15.05 -5.46
C CYS A 113 -0.20 16.23 -6.23
N PRO A 114 0.29 16.51 -7.45
CA PRO A 114 -0.36 17.51 -8.34
C PRO A 114 -1.82 17.17 -8.64
N GLN A 115 -2.16 15.88 -8.72
CA GLN A 115 -3.52 15.35 -8.80
C GLN A 115 -3.92 14.70 -7.49
N ALA A 116 -5.21 14.47 -7.26
CA ALA A 116 -5.67 13.83 -6.04
C ALA A 116 -5.03 12.44 -5.87
N CYS A 117 -4.37 12.24 -4.76
CA CYS A 117 -3.74 10.98 -4.37
C CYS A 117 -3.66 10.86 -2.86
N ILE A 118 -3.45 9.62 -2.39
CA ILE A 118 -3.17 9.33 -0.99
C ILE A 118 -1.90 8.51 -0.88
N HIS A 119 -1.08 8.84 0.11
CA HIS A 119 0.04 8.01 0.51
C HIS A 119 -0.45 6.89 1.43
N ILE A 120 -0.10 5.65 1.11
CA ILE A 120 -0.32 4.48 1.97
C ILE A 120 1.01 3.89 2.40
N GLY A 121 1.30 3.92 3.69
CA GLY A 121 2.47 3.30 4.30
C GLY A 121 2.09 1.98 4.97
N LEU A 122 2.94 0.96 4.84
CA LEU A 122 2.80 -0.31 5.54
C LEU A 122 4.02 -0.54 6.41
N ARG A 123 3.77 -0.82 7.70
CA ARG A 123 4.83 -1.14 8.66
C ARG A 123 4.55 -2.45 9.38
N GLU A 124 5.53 -3.33 9.38
CA GLU A 124 5.52 -4.60 10.06
C GLU A 124 6.73 -4.70 10.99
N LYS A 125 6.51 -4.98 12.28
CA LYS A 125 7.58 -5.08 13.29
C LYS A 125 8.56 -3.90 13.28
N GLY A 126 8.04 -2.68 13.06
CA GLY A 126 8.82 -1.45 13.00
C GLY A 126 9.48 -1.13 11.65
N LEU A 127 9.44 -2.04 10.69
CA LEU A 127 10.05 -1.87 9.36
C LEU A 127 8.99 -1.51 8.31
N TYR A 128 9.32 -0.57 7.44
CA TYR A 128 8.49 -0.25 6.29
C TYR A 128 8.67 -1.28 5.18
N ARG A 129 7.57 -1.67 4.56
CA ARG A 129 7.56 -2.52 3.39
C ARG A 129 6.52 -2.05 2.35
N SER A 130 6.66 -2.52 1.13
CA SER A 130 5.73 -2.18 0.06
C SER A 130 4.37 -2.84 0.30
N PRO A 131 3.25 -2.10 0.26
CA PRO A 131 1.89 -2.67 0.32
C PRO A 131 1.42 -3.29 -1.01
N ARG A 132 2.25 -3.35 -2.05
CA ARG A 132 1.89 -3.88 -3.37
C ARG A 132 1.28 -5.27 -3.33
N ARG A 133 1.88 -6.15 -2.54
CA ARG A 133 1.45 -7.54 -2.44
C ARG A 133 0.02 -7.64 -1.91
N GLU A 134 -0.27 -6.92 -0.86
CA GLU A 134 -1.56 -6.92 -0.19
C GLU A 134 -2.66 -6.34 -1.09
N LEU A 135 -2.33 -5.32 -1.90
CA LEU A 135 -3.22 -4.69 -2.87
C LEU A 135 -3.33 -5.45 -4.20
N GLY A 136 -2.63 -6.58 -4.36
CA GLY A 136 -2.63 -7.35 -5.60
C GLY A 136 -1.95 -6.65 -6.79
N VAL A 137 -1.11 -5.66 -6.52
CA VAL A 137 -0.38 -4.94 -7.57
C VAL A 137 0.87 -5.76 -7.93
N LEU A 138 0.85 -6.35 -9.12
CA LEU A 138 1.99 -7.10 -9.63
C LEU A 138 3.22 -6.18 -9.79
N GLN A 139 4.36 -6.62 -9.30
CA GLN A 139 5.62 -5.99 -9.66
C GLN A 139 5.93 -6.34 -11.13
N ARG A 140 6.32 -5.34 -11.91
CA ARG A 140 6.92 -5.62 -13.22
C ARG A 140 8.19 -6.43 -12.98
N SER A 141 8.25 -7.62 -13.52
CA SER A 141 9.49 -8.37 -13.57
C SER A 141 10.48 -7.58 -14.44
N VAL A 142 11.56 -7.13 -13.83
CA VAL A 142 12.68 -6.55 -14.56
C VAL A 142 13.63 -7.71 -14.83
N LEU A 143 13.81 -8.05 -16.10
CA LEU A 143 14.87 -8.96 -16.51
C LEU A 143 16.20 -8.25 -16.21
N LEU A 144 16.96 -8.80 -15.27
CA LEU A 144 18.33 -8.34 -15.06
C LEU A 144 19.13 -8.69 -16.31
N PRO A 145 20.00 -7.80 -16.84
CA PRO A 145 20.94 -8.19 -17.87
C PRO A 145 21.72 -9.41 -17.39
N LEU A 146 21.81 -10.42 -18.25
CA LEU A 146 22.78 -11.48 -18.03
C LEU A 146 24.16 -10.81 -18.14
N GLU A 147 24.82 -10.61 -17.01
CA GLU A 147 26.24 -10.28 -17.05
C GLU A 147 26.92 -11.47 -17.74
N ASP A 148 27.62 -11.18 -18.84
CA ASP A 148 28.44 -12.15 -19.53
C ASP A 148 29.43 -12.72 -18.52
N TYR A 149 29.17 -13.91 -18.01
CA TYR A 149 30.19 -14.72 -17.36
C TYR A 149 31.20 -15.06 -18.44
N ALA A 150 32.15 -14.18 -18.62
CA ALA A 150 33.35 -14.51 -19.36
C ALA A 150 34.02 -15.68 -18.61
N LEU A 151 33.87 -16.86 -19.21
CA LEU A 151 34.63 -18.01 -18.79
C LEU A 151 36.10 -17.68 -19.08
N GLY A 152 36.84 -17.34 -18.01
CA GLY A 152 38.29 -17.26 -18.01
C GLY A 152 38.90 -18.65 -17.81
#